data_2bf38d57bc4a88ae39c68c5c6a6ebb01
#
_entry.id   2bf38d57bc4a88ae39c68c5c6a6ebb01
#
_cell.length_a   1.000
_cell.length_b   1.000
_cell.length_c   1.000
_cell.angle_alpha   90.00
_cell.angle_beta   90.00
_cell.angle_gamma   90.00
#
_symmetry.space_group_name_H-M   'P 1'
#
loop_
_entity.id
_entity.type
_entity.pdbx_description
1 polymer ?
#
loop_
_entity_poly.entity_id
_entity_poly.type
_entity_poly.pdbx_seq_one_letter_code
_entity_poly.pdbx_strand_id
1 'polypeptide(L)'
;RDRSPSRGLGDVYKRQAEEFAYADKLGAIINLDDFTHIDFLEETIGHIPETISCRYNPGGVFTLSNGIMDNPGDSKYGMTKEQLFEAFKILKSKGAKYFGVHAFLASNTVTNEYYPQLAKELFELVVELKNETGCDIRFVNLSGGVGVAYKPDQTPNDISVIGAGVHKVYDEVLVPAGMGDVAIYTEMGRFMMAPYGCLVTKAIHEKHIYKEYIGVDACAANLMRPAIYGSYHHITVLGKEDAPCDHTYDVVGSLCENCDKFAIDRQLPKIDMGDYLVIHDTGAHGFSMGYNYNGRLRSAEILLESNGEAKLIRRAETPADYFATFDCFDDIKITE
;
A
#
# COMPACT_ATOMS: atom_id res chain seq x y z
N ARG A 1 14.37 -12.37 11.25
CA ARG A 1 14.49 -10.99 10.73
C ARG A 1 13.95 -11.03 9.31
N ASP A 2 12.83 -10.40 9.13
CA ASP A 2 12.14 -10.34 7.85
C ASP A 2 13.01 -9.58 6.84
N ARG A 3 13.58 -10.32 5.89
CA ARG A 3 14.28 -9.74 4.74
C ARG A 3 13.26 -9.46 3.64
N SER A 4 12.23 -8.71 3.97
CA SER A 4 11.19 -8.38 3.01
C SER A 4 11.80 -7.71 1.77
N PRO A 5 11.65 -8.29 0.59
CA PRO A 5 12.08 -7.65 -0.66
C PRO A 5 11.33 -6.35 -0.95
N SER A 6 10.22 -6.10 -0.26
CA SER A 6 9.40 -4.91 -0.43
C SER A 6 10.11 -3.59 -0.12
N ARG A 7 11.18 -3.60 0.66
CA ARG A 7 11.98 -2.39 0.91
C ARG A 7 12.66 -1.84 -0.34
N GLY A 8 12.67 -2.61 -1.42
CA GLY A 8 13.17 -2.20 -2.71
C GLY A 8 12.13 -1.59 -3.66
N LEU A 9 10.84 -1.68 -3.36
CA LEU A 9 9.75 -1.27 -4.26
C LEU A 9 9.30 0.19 -4.08
N GLY A 10 10.17 1.08 -3.70
CA GLY A 10 9.89 2.50 -3.74
C GLY A 10 9.70 2.99 -5.17
N ASP A 11 9.01 4.09 -5.28
CA ASP A 11 8.67 4.78 -6.51
C ASP A 11 9.89 4.99 -7.42
N VAL A 12 9.77 4.58 -8.66
CA VAL A 12 10.80 4.49 -9.71
C VAL A 12 11.67 5.72 -9.86
N TYR A 13 11.07 6.90 -9.74
CA TYR A 13 11.75 8.16 -9.96
C TYR A 13 12.49 8.72 -8.75
N LYS A 14 12.48 8.02 -7.63
CA LYS A 14 13.09 8.49 -6.37
C LYS A 14 14.25 7.64 -5.88
N ARG A 15 14.67 6.63 -6.64
CA ARG A 15 15.83 5.83 -6.24
C ARG A 15 17.09 6.62 -6.49
N GLN A 16 17.57 7.16 -5.40
CA GLN A 16 18.86 7.86 -5.38
C GLN A 16 19.99 6.85 -5.22
N ALA A 17 21.19 7.24 -5.61
CA ALA A 17 22.37 6.40 -5.49
C ALA A 17 22.56 5.86 -4.05
N GLU A 18 22.30 6.70 -3.05
CA GLU A 18 22.41 6.33 -1.64
C GLU A 18 21.46 5.19 -1.23
N GLU A 19 20.26 5.14 -1.81
CA GLU A 19 19.29 4.08 -1.52
C GLU A 19 19.72 2.75 -2.09
N PHE A 20 20.24 2.71 -3.31
CA PHE A 20 20.83 1.50 -3.90
C PHE A 20 22.05 1.03 -3.12
N ALA A 21 22.97 1.94 -2.78
CA ALA A 21 24.14 1.62 -1.99
C ALA A 21 23.77 1.09 -0.59
N TYR A 22 22.73 1.65 0.03
CA TYR A 22 22.27 1.19 1.32
C TYR A 22 21.56 -0.17 1.25
N ALA A 23 20.76 -0.42 0.21
CA ALA A 23 20.10 -1.69 -0.03
C ALA A 23 21.13 -2.82 -0.24
N ASP A 24 22.16 -2.58 -1.06
CA ASP A 24 23.27 -3.49 -1.28
C ASP A 24 24.02 -3.79 0.03
N LYS A 25 24.38 -2.75 0.77
CA LYS A 25 25.03 -2.89 2.10
C LYS A 25 24.22 -3.74 3.08
N LEU A 26 22.89 -3.69 3.01
CA LEU A 26 22.00 -4.50 3.83
C LEU A 26 21.85 -5.94 3.32
N GLY A 27 22.37 -6.27 2.15
CA GLY A 27 22.11 -7.52 1.45
C GLY A 27 20.64 -7.70 1.07
N ALA A 28 19.94 -6.61 0.79
CA ALA A 28 18.56 -6.65 0.32
C ALA A 28 18.51 -7.05 -1.16
N ILE A 29 17.46 -7.76 -1.56
CA ILE A 29 17.21 -8.01 -2.97
C ILE A 29 16.71 -6.71 -3.60
N ILE A 30 17.45 -6.20 -4.58
CA ILE A 30 17.07 -5.00 -5.33
C ILE A 30 16.14 -5.42 -6.47
N ASN A 31 15.00 -4.72 -6.58
CA ASN A 31 14.04 -4.88 -7.67
C ASN A 31 14.11 -3.68 -8.60
N LEU A 32 14.56 -3.89 -9.83
CA LEU A 32 14.68 -2.84 -10.84
C LEU A 32 13.32 -2.63 -11.51
N ASP A 33 12.84 -1.42 -11.45
CA ASP A 33 11.56 -1.04 -12.03
C ASP A 33 11.68 -0.62 -13.49
N ASP A 34 12.84 -0.09 -13.89
CA ASP A 34 13.09 0.41 -15.24
C ASP A 34 14.40 -0.14 -15.80
N PHE A 35 14.47 -0.25 -17.13
CA PHE A 35 15.62 -0.76 -17.86
C PHE A 35 16.88 0.11 -17.62
N THR A 36 16.73 1.42 -17.53
CA THR A 36 17.82 2.38 -17.29
C THR A 36 18.45 2.24 -15.89
N HIS A 37 17.76 1.60 -14.97
CA HIS A 37 18.30 1.35 -13.63
C HIS A 37 19.47 0.36 -13.62
N ILE A 38 19.68 -0.43 -14.67
CA ILE A 38 20.76 -1.42 -14.72
C ILE A 38 22.12 -0.74 -14.68
N ASP A 39 22.36 0.20 -15.59
CA ASP A 39 23.61 0.93 -15.65
C ASP A 39 23.78 1.85 -14.45
N PHE A 40 22.69 2.53 -14.04
CA PHE A 40 22.71 3.38 -12.85
C PHE A 40 23.07 2.62 -11.57
N LEU A 41 22.55 1.39 -11.39
CA LEU A 41 22.91 0.54 -10.27
C LEU A 41 24.39 0.16 -10.29
N GLU A 42 24.88 -0.32 -11.44
CA GLU A 42 26.29 -0.69 -11.60
C GLU A 42 27.23 0.49 -11.37
N GLU A 43 26.92 1.66 -11.91
CA GLU A 43 27.70 2.89 -11.69
C GLU A 43 27.70 3.31 -10.21
N THR A 44 26.60 3.09 -9.51
CA THR A 44 26.44 3.49 -8.11
C THR A 44 27.20 2.60 -7.14
N ILE A 45 27.10 1.27 -7.29
CA ILE A 45 27.68 0.33 -6.32
C ILE A 45 28.89 -0.44 -6.85
N GLY A 46 29.23 -0.25 -8.13
CA GLY A 46 30.41 -0.84 -8.75
C GLY A 46 30.26 -2.29 -9.21
N HIS A 47 29.09 -2.89 -9.07
CA HIS A 47 28.79 -4.26 -9.48
C HIS A 47 27.28 -4.48 -9.64
N ILE A 48 26.89 -5.60 -10.23
CA ILE A 48 25.52 -6.09 -10.19
C ILE A 48 25.40 -7.15 -9.10
N PRO A 49 24.42 -7.07 -8.18
CA PRO A 49 24.19 -8.07 -7.14
C PRO A 49 23.97 -9.48 -7.71
N GLU A 50 24.47 -10.49 -6.99
CA GLU A 50 24.30 -11.88 -7.40
C GLU A 50 22.83 -12.29 -7.54
N THR A 51 21.95 -11.75 -6.68
CA THR A 51 20.51 -11.93 -6.75
C THR A 51 19.84 -10.61 -7.06
N ILE A 52 19.09 -10.55 -8.14
CA ILE A 52 18.41 -9.35 -8.62
C ILE A 52 17.00 -9.66 -9.10
N SER A 53 16.10 -8.68 -9.01
CA SER A 53 14.73 -8.78 -9.50
C SER A 53 14.41 -7.64 -10.45
N CYS A 54 13.50 -7.87 -11.38
CA CYS A 54 12.94 -6.83 -12.24
C CYS A 54 11.42 -6.82 -12.15
N ARG A 55 10.84 -5.63 -12.27
CA ARG A 55 9.40 -5.43 -12.30
C ARG A 55 8.88 -5.51 -13.72
N TYR A 56 7.91 -6.39 -13.91
CA TYR A 56 7.21 -6.57 -15.18
C TYR A 56 5.95 -5.70 -15.25
N ASN A 57 5.70 -5.13 -16.42
CA ASN A 57 4.46 -4.47 -16.79
C ASN A 57 3.88 -5.13 -18.03
N PRO A 58 2.72 -5.83 -17.94
CA PRO A 58 2.12 -6.49 -19.10
C PRO A 58 1.55 -5.51 -20.14
N GLY A 59 1.40 -4.22 -19.79
CA GLY A 59 0.68 -3.26 -20.61
C GLY A 59 -0.83 -3.51 -20.66
N GLY A 60 -1.51 -2.76 -21.52
CA GLY A 60 -2.94 -2.95 -21.76
C GLY A 60 -3.84 -2.62 -20.56
N VAL A 61 -4.98 -3.30 -20.51
CA VAL A 61 -6.02 -3.13 -19.47
C VAL A 61 -6.11 -4.40 -18.63
N PHE A 62 -6.02 -4.25 -17.31
CA PHE A 62 -6.23 -5.36 -16.39
C PHE A 62 -7.71 -5.42 -15.97
N THR A 63 -8.40 -6.50 -16.33
CA THR A 63 -9.87 -6.62 -16.20
C THR A 63 -10.39 -6.61 -14.76
N LEU A 64 -9.55 -6.92 -13.76
CA LEU A 64 -9.90 -6.89 -12.34
C LEU A 64 -9.50 -5.59 -11.65
N SER A 65 -9.09 -4.56 -12.39
CA SER A 65 -8.81 -3.23 -11.86
C SER A 65 -10.07 -2.59 -11.27
N ASN A 66 -9.91 -1.90 -10.15
CA ASN A 66 -11.00 -1.19 -9.46
C ASN A 66 -10.82 0.33 -9.46
N GLY A 67 -9.95 0.86 -10.31
CA GLY A 67 -9.71 2.29 -10.46
C GLY A 67 -8.84 2.94 -9.37
N ILE A 68 -8.31 2.16 -8.42
CA ILE A 68 -7.33 2.68 -7.43
C ILE A 68 -5.95 2.85 -8.05
N MET A 69 -5.63 2.01 -9.03
CA MET A 69 -4.43 2.12 -9.86
C MET A 69 -4.84 2.30 -11.32
N ASP A 70 -3.99 2.98 -12.07
CA ASP A 70 -4.11 3.04 -13.53
C ASP A 70 -3.98 1.65 -14.13
N ASN A 71 -4.54 1.46 -15.33
CA ASN A 71 -4.28 0.25 -16.09
C ASN A 71 -2.78 0.09 -16.34
N PRO A 72 -2.27 -1.14 -16.49
CA PRO A 72 -0.84 -1.36 -16.72
C PRO A 72 -0.28 -0.55 -17.89
N GLY A 73 -1.05 -0.36 -18.97
CA GLY A 73 -0.64 0.43 -20.14
C GLY A 73 -0.48 1.93 -19.86
N ASP A 74 -1.14 2.46 -18.84
CA ASP A 74 -1.10 3.88 -18.43
C ASP A 74 -0.24 4.10 -17.19
N SER A 75 0.20 3.02 -16.53
CA SER A 75 0.95 3.10 -15.29
C SER A 75 2.43 3.37 -15.54
N LYS A 76 3.04 4.11 -14.61
CA LYS A 76 4.47 4.49 -14.68
C LYS A 76 5.45 3.38 -14.26
N TYR A 77 4.98 2.16 -14.03
CA TYR A 77 5.74 1.10 -13.38
C TYR A 77 6.13 -0.01 -14.32
N GLY A 78 7.35 -0.53 -14.16
CA GLY A 78 7.80 -1.79 -14.72
C GLY A 78 8.25 -1.73 -16.16
N MET A 79 8.91 -2.79 -16.59
CA MET A 79 9.44 -3.01 -17.93
C MET A 79 8.44 -3.74 -18.78
N THR A 80 8.41 -3.45 -20.09
CA THR A 80 7.69 -4.28 -21.05
C THR A 80 8.30 -5.67 -21.10
N LYS A 81 7.63 -6.62 -21.75
CA LYS A 81 8.13 -7.99 -21.92
C LYS A 81 9.50 -7.99 -22.60
N GLU A 82 9.64 -7.26 -23.69
CA GLU A 82 10.89 -7.17 -24.47
C GLU A 82 12.02 -6.57 -23.62
N GLN A 83 11.75 -5.49 -22.89
CA GLN A 83 12.71 -4.88 -21.99
C GLN A 83 13.13 -5.83 -20.87
N LEU A 84 12.18 -6.57 -20.27
CA LEU A 84 12.45 -7.54 -19.22
C LEU A 84 13.40 -8.65 -19.70
N PHE A 85 13.14 -9.21 -20.88
CA PHE A 85 13.97 -10.26 -21.47
C PHE A 85 15.39 -9.79 -21.78
N GLU A 86 15.52 -8.58 -22.32
CA GLU A 86 16.83 -7.97 -22.58
C GLU A 86 17.55 -7.61 -21.27
N ALA A 87 16.83 -7.06 -20.27
CA ALA A 87 17.38 -6.78 -18.95
C ALA A 87 18.00 -8.01 -18.30
N PHE A 88 17.33 -9.17 -18.38
CA PHE A 88 17.84 -10.42 -17.82
C PHE A 88 19.13 -10.90 -18.53
N LYS A 89 19.20 -10.77 -19.85
CA LYS A 89 20.42 -11.09 -20.62
C LYS A 89 21.59 -10.20 -20.20
N ILE A 90 21.34 -8.89 -20.08
CA ILE A 90 22.36 -7.90 -19.67
C ILE A 90 22.79 -8.15 -18.24
N LEU A 91 21.87 -8.28 -17.28
CA LEU A 91 22.17 -8.53 -15.88
C LEU A 91 22.99 -9.82 -15.69
N LYS A 92 22.64 -10.89 -16.42
CA LYS A 92 23.39 -12.13 -16.44
C LYS A 92 24.82 -11.92 -16.97
N SER A 93 25.00 -11.16 -18.04
CA SER A 93 26.32 -10.85 -18.58
C SER A 93 27.18 -10.00 -17.63
N LYS A 94 26.54 -9.19 -16.79
CA LYS A 94 27.17 -8.35 -15.75
C LYS A 94 27.39 -9.09 -14.42
N GLY A 95 27.07 -10.39 -14.31
CA GLY A 95 27.42 -11.24 -13.17
C GLY A 95 26.27 -11.67 -12.25
N ALA A 96 25.05 -11.26 -12.51
CA ALA A 96 23.88 -11.78 -11.79
C ALA A 96 23.73 -13.30 -12.04
N LYS A 97 23.43 -14.05 -10.98
CA LYS A 97 23.25 -15.51 -11.04
C LYS A 97 21.81 -15.94 -10.80
N TYR A 98 21.14 -15.28 -9.85
CA TYR A 98 19.82 -15.62 -9.38
C TYR A 98 18.85 -14.48 -9.68
N PHE A 99 17.69 -14.81 -10.21
CA PHE A 99 16.76 -13.84 -10.74
C PHE A 99 15.39 -13.97 -10.08
N GLY A 100 14.72 -12.85 -9.95
CA GLY A 100 13.31 -12.76 -9.57
C GLY A 100 12.50 -11.90 -10.53
N VAL A 101 11.20 -12.16 -10.60
CA VAL A 101 10.24 -11.31 -11.31
C VAL A 101 9.19 -10.83 -10.35
N HIS A 102 8.84 -9.55 -10.45
CA HIS A 102 7.81 -8.89 -9.68
C HIS A 102 6.78 -8.24 -10.62
N ALA A 103 5.51 -8.24 -10.23
CA ALA A 103 4.49 -7.40 -10.84
C ALA A 103 3.44 -6.99 -9.82
N PHE A 104 2.87 -5.80 -10.00
CA PHE A 104 1.78 -5.28 -9.18
C PHE A 104 0.75 -4.61 -10.09
N LEU A 105 -0.39 -5.26 -10.32
CA LEU A 105 -1.36 -4.88 -11.34
C LEU A 105 -2.64 -4.25 -10.79
N ALA A 106 -2.96 -4.47 -9.52
CA ALA A 106 -4.15 -3.94 -8.90
C ALA A 106 -3.97 -3.72 -7.40
N SER A 107 -4.79 -2.86 -6.82
CA SER A 107 -4.81 -2.57 -5.38
C SER A 107 -6.23 -2.70 -4.84
N ASN A 108 -6.38 -3.32 -3.67
CA ASN A 108 -7.66 -3.55 -3.00
C ASN A 108 -8.69 -4.31 -3.86
N THR A 109 -8.29 -5.38 -4.49
CA THR A 109 -9.24 -6.28 -5.17
C THR A 109 -9.95 -7.15 -4.14
N VAL A 110 -11.29 -7.10 -4.14
CA VAL A 110 -12.15 -7.88 -3.23
C VAL A 110 -12.72 -9.06 -4.01
N THR A 111 -11.82 -9.93 -4.48
CA THR A 111 -12.12 -11.17 -5.19
C THR A 111 -11.01 -12.19 -4.98
N ASN A 112 -11.37 -13.46 -4.88
CA ASN A 112 -10.42 -14.55 -4.69
C ASN A 112 -9.67 -14.93 -6.00
N GLU A 113 -10.13 -14.44 -7.15
CA GLU A 113 -9.59 -14.79 -8.48
C GLU A 113 -8.36 -13.98 -8.86
N TYR A 114 -8.19 -12.77 -8.31
CA TYR A 114 -7.11 -11.86 -8.68
C TYR A 114 -5.71 -12.49 -8.58
N TYR A 115 -5.40 -13.03 -7.41
CA TYR A 115 -4.06 -13.56 -7.13
C TYR A 115 -3.74 -14.83 -7.95
N PRO A 116 -4.64 -15.82 -8.06
CA PRO A 116 -4.41 -16.94 -8.97
C PRO A 116 -4.24 -16.54 -10.43
N GLN A 117 -4.97 -15.53 -10.92
CA GLN A 117 -4.81 -15.00 -12.27
C GLN A 117 -3.45 -14.33 -12.45
N LEU A 118 -3.04 -13.46 -11.54
CA LEU A 118 -1.72 -12.83 -11.54
C LEU A 118 -0.60 -13.88 -11.49
N ALA A 119 -0.76 -14.89 -10.63
CA ALA A 119 0.19 -15.99 -10.53
C ALA A 119 0.33 -16.72 -11.86
N LYS A 120 -0.78 -17.01 -12.55
CA LYS A 120 -0.75 -17.66 -13.87
C LYS A 120 0.04 -16.85 -14.89
N GLU A 121 -0.27 -15.58 -15.01
CA GLU A 121 0.43 -14.68 -15.96
C GLU A 121 1.93 -14.61 -15.68
N LEU A 122 2.33 -14.47 -14.40
CA LEU A 122 3.74 -14.41 -14.05
C LEU A 122 4.46 -15.75 -14.15
N PHE A 123 3.80 -16.87 -13.84
CA PHE A 123 4.42 -18.18 -13.95
C PHE A 123 4.64 -18.58 -15.42
N GLU A 124 3.68 -18.30 -16.30
CA GLU A 124 3.85 -18.49 -17.75
C GLU A 124 5.00 -17.63 -18.29
N LEU A 125 5.06 -16.35 -17.87
CA LEU A 125 6.14 -15.43 -18.26
C LEU A 125 7.52 -15.93 -17.82
N VAL A 126 7.68 -16.37 -16.57
CA VAL A 126 8.99 -16.81 -16.07
C VAL A 126 9.44 -18.14 -16.68
N VAL A 127 8.53 -19.01 -17.09
CA VAL A 127 8.85 -20.22 -17.87
C VAL A 127 9.43 -19.83 -19.23
N GLU A 128 8.79 -18.90 -19.93
CA GLU A 128 9.25 -18.38 -21.21
C GLU A 128 10.61 -17.68 -21.06
N LEU A 129 10.74 -16.81 -20.04
CA LEU A 129 11.96 -16.07 -19.73
C LEU A 129 13.15 -17.00 -19.44
N LYS A 130 12.95 -18.06 -18.64
CA LYS A 130 13.96 -19.10 -18.40
C LYS A 130 14.37 -19.79 -19.70
N ASN A 131 13.41 -20.18 -20.53
CA ASN A 131 13.68 -20.91 -21.77
C ASN A 131 14.48 -20.05 -22.77
N GLU A 132 14.18 -18.75 -22.87
CA GLU A 132 14.86 -17.86 -23.82
C GLU A 132 16.21 -17.37 -23.33
N THR A 133 16.33 -17.03 -22.03
CA THR A 133 17.54 -16.39 -21.49
C THR A 133 18.48 -17.38 -20.79
N GLY A 134 17.97 -18.54 -20.41
CA GLY A 134 18.69 -19.51 -19.58
C GLY A 134 19.07 -18.95 -18.18
N CYS A 135 18.35 -17.95 -17.69
CA CYS A 135 18.55 -17.40 -16.35
C CYS A 135 17.98 -18.32 -15.28
N ASP A 136 18.65 -18.37 -14.13
CA ASP A 136 18.23 -19.16 -12.98
C ASP A 136 17.21 -18.34 -12.14
N ILE A 137 15.92 -18.56 -12.39
CA ILE A 137 14.83 -17.85 -11.73
C ILE A 137 14.54 -18.55 -10.41
N ARG A 138 14.71 -17.82 -9.28
CA ARG A 138 14.58 -18.37 -7.93
C ARG A 138 13.31 -17.96 -7.23
N PHE A 139 12.68 -16.88 -7.64
CA PHE A 139 11.43 -16.45 -7.02
C PHE A 139 10.55 -15.64 -7.98
N VAL A 140 9.26 -15.66 -7.67
CA VAL A 140 8.26 -14.76 -8.25
C VAL A 140 7.60 -14.01 -7.10
N ASN A 141 7.60 -12.69 -7.19
CA ASN A 141 6.93 -11.83 -6.23
C ASN A 141 5.58 -11.37 -6.81
N LEU A 142 4.52 -11.90 -6.24
CA LEU A 142 3.14 -11.56 -6.60
C LEU A 142 2.70 -10.22 -6.00
N SER A 143 3.58 -9.55 -5.25
CA SER A 143 3.31 -8.27 -4.60
C SER A 143 2.08 -8.28 -3.68
N GLY A 144 1.33 -7.17 -3.67
CA GLY A 144 0.10 -7.00 -2.90
C GLY A 144 -1.16 -7.08 -3.77
N GLY A 145 -2.14 -6.27 -3.41
CA GLY A 145 -3.37 -6.13 -4.17
C GLY A 145 -4.56 -6.84 -3.56
N VAL A 146 -4.37 -7.91 -2.77
CA VAL A 146 -5.46 -8.52 -2.00
C VAL A 146 -6.09 -7.49 -1.08
N GLY A 147 -7.36 -7.23 -1.30
CA GLY A 147 -8.11 -6.19 -0.61
C GLY A 147 -8.80 -6.65 0.65
N VAL A 148 -9.40 -5.70 1.33
CA VAL A 148 -10.31 -5.92 2.46
C VAL A 148 -11.70 -5.39 2.12
N ALA A 149 -12.70 -5.98 2.71
CA ALA A 149 -14.09 -5.56 2.59
C ALA A 149 -14.31 -4.30 3.44
N TYR A 150 -14.18 -3.12 2.84
CA TYR A 150 -14.42 -1.85 3.56
C TYR A 150 -15.89 -1.56 3.80
N LYS A 151 -16.79 -2.14 2.99
CA LYS A 151 -18.24 -1.96 3.13
C LYS A 151 -18.86 -3.17 3.81
N PRO A 152 -19.84 -2.98 4.67
CA PRO A 152 -20.50 -4.10 5.37
C PRO A 152 -21.19 -5.14 4.46
N ASP A 153 -21.56 -4.74 3.24
CA ASP A 153 -22.22 -5.60 2.24
C ASP A 153 -21.22 -6.33 1.32
N GLN A 154 -19.92 -6.09 1.44
CA GLN A 154 -18.90 -6.79 0.67
C GLN A 154 -18.55 -8.14 1.30
N THR A 155 -18.33 -9.14 0.46
CA THR A 155 -17.78 -10.43 0.90
C THR A 155 -16.26 -10.31 1.07
N PRO A 156 -15.71 -10.63 2.24
CA PRO A 156 -14.26 -10.63 2.45
C PRO A 156 -13.56 -11.66 1.57
N ASN A 157 -12.31 -11.36 1.22
CA ASN A 157 -11.44 -12.35 0.60
C ASN A 157 -11.15 -13.52 1.55
N ASP A 158 -11.13 -14.72 1.00
CA ASP A 158 -10.68 -15.93 1.71
C ASP A 158 -9.25 -16.27 1.29
N ILE A 159 -8.31 -16.04 2.19
CA ILE A 159 -6.89 -16.29 1.92
C ILE A 159 -6.58 -17.77 1.67
N SER A 160 -7.37 -18.70 2.22
CA SER A 160 -7.19 -20.12 1.98
C SER A 160 -7.58 -20.50 0.56
N VAL A 161 -8.68 -19.92 0.05
CA VAL A 161 -9.12 -20.10 -1.34
C VAL A 161 -8.11 -19.48 -2.31
N ILE A 162 -7.62 -18.27 -2.01
CA ILE A 162 -6.57 -17.60 -2.78
C ILE A 162 -5.31 -18.46 -2.82
N GLY A 163 -4.84 -18.93 -1.66
CA GLY A 163 -3.64 -19.76 -1.56
C GLY A 163 -3.77 -21.07 -2.32
N ALA A 164 -4.91 -21.75 -2.20
CA ALA A 164 -5.19 -22.98 -2.96
C ALA A 164 -5.19 -22.72 -4.48
N GLY A 165 -5.75 -21.57 -4.91
CA GLY A 165 -5.74 -21.16 -6.31
C GLY A 165 -4.33 -20.92 -6.85
N VAL A 166 -3.49 -20.21 -6.10
CA VAL A 166 -2.08 -19.97 -6.47
C VAL A 166 -1.30 -21.30 -6.52
N HIS A 167 -1.50 -22.17 -5.51
CA HIS A 167 -0.83 -23.48 -5.47
C HIS A 167 -1.20 -24.34 -6.68
N LYS A 168 -2.49 -24.39 -7.04
CA LYS A 168 -2.95 -25.09 -8.23
C LYS A 168 -2.23 -24.59 -9.49
N VAL A 169 -2.15 -23.29 -9.70
CA VAL A 169 -1.45 -22.70 -10.87
C VAL A 169 0.05 -23.02 -10.82
N TYR A 170 0.65 -23.04 -9.66
CA TYR A 170 2.05 -23.44 -9.47
C TYR A 170 2.30 -24.86 -9.95
N ASP A 171 1.45 -25.79 -9.55
CA ASP A 171 1.54 -27.20 -9.97
C ASP A 171 1.27 -27.42 -11.45
N GLU A 172 0.41 -26.60 -12.03
CA GLU A 172 0.05 -26.69 -13.45
C GLU A 172 1.07 -26.05 -14.38
N VAL A 173 1.81 -25.03 -13.94
CA VAL A 173 2.71 -24.23 -14.80
C VAL A 173 4.19 -24.45 -14.46
N LEU A 174 4.58 -24.22 -13.21
CA LEU A 174 6.00 -24.24 -12.83
C LEU A 174 6.55 -25.65 -12.65
N VAL A 175 5.81 -26.56 -12.03
CA VAL A 175 6.27 -27.93 -11.78
C VAL A 175 6.58 -28.68 -13.09
N PRO A 176 5.70 -28.69 -14.11
CA PRO A 176 5.99 -29.33 -15.40
C PRO A 176 7.16 -28.71 -16.17
N ALA A 177 7.43 -27.41 -15.94
CA ALA A 177 8.56 -26.69 -16.53
C ALA A 177 9.89 -26.94 -15.81
N GLY A 178 9.93 -27.83 -14.80
CA GLY A 178 11.12 -28.09 -13.99
C GLY A 178 11.52 -26.87 -13.15
N MET A 179 10.52 -26.10 -12.65
CA MET A 179 10.67 -24.91 -11.82
C MET A 179 9.94 -25.06 -10.48
N GLY A 180 9.80 -26.29 -9.99
CA GLY A 180 9.10 -26.60 -8.73
C GLY A 180 9.85 -26.16 -7.46
N ASP A 181 11.01 -25.51 -7.58
CA ASP A 181 11.81 -24.93 -6.51
C ASP A 181 11.74 -23.38 -6.48
N VAL A 182 10.97 -22.77 -7.37
CA VAL A 182 10.77 -21.31 -7.41
C VAL A 182 9.98 -20.85 -6.19
N ALA A 183 10.53 -19.94 -5.40
CA ALA A 183 9.87 -19.39 -4.24
C ALA A 183 8.80 -18.35 -4.63
N ILE A 184 7.70 -18.29 -3.87
CA ILE A 184 6.66 -17.29 -4.04
C ILE A 184 6.75 -16.26 -2.93
N TYR A 185 6.85 -14.99 -3.30
CA TYR A 185 6.83 -13.86 -2.40
C TYR A 185 5.53 -13.07 -2.52
N THR A 186 5.08 -12.49 -1.41
CA THR A 186 3.88 -11.69 -1.34
C THR A 186 4.10 -10.45 -0.48
N GLU A 187 3.33 -9.37 -0.75
CA GLU A 187 3.41 -8.08 -0.06
C GLU A 187 2.01 -7.63 0.38
N MET A 188 1.29 -8.44 1.12
CA MET A 188 -0.13 -8.26 1.46
C MET A 188 -0.37 -7.25 2.61
N GLY A 189 0.30 -6.09 2.60
CA GLY A 189 0.25 -5.14 3.71
C GLY A 189 -1.17 -4.70 4.09
N ARG A 190 -2.00 -4.35 3.11
CA ARG A 190 -3.39 -3.95 3.36
C ARG A 190 -4.21 -5.09 4.00
N PHE A 191 -4.16 -6.27 3.38
CA PHE A 191 -4.90 -7.43 3.87
C PHE A 191 -4.53 -7.79 5.31
N MET A 192 -3.25 -7.70 5.65
CA MET A 192 -2.73 -8.03 6.97
C MET A 192 -3.01 -6.97 8.04
N MET A 193 -3.11 -5.70 7.68
CA MET A 193 -3.07 -4.62 8.67
C MET A 193 -4.35 -3.77 8.71
N ALA A 194 -5.03 -3.53 7.58
CA ALA A 194 -6.13 -2.58 7.52
C ALA A 194 -7.24 -2.86 8.54
N PRO A 195 -7.72 -4.12 8.71
CA PRO A 195 -8.82 -4.42 9.64
C PRO A 195 -8.46 -4.25 11.12
N TYR A 196 -7.17 -4.13 11.43
CA TYR A 196 -6.69 -4.05 12.82
C TYR A 196 -6.42 -2.62 13.28
N GLY A 197 -6.82 -1.62 12.52
CA GLY A 197 -6.69 -0.22 12.91
C GLY A 197 -7.96 0.57 12.65
N CYS A 198 -8.21 1.56 13.50
CA CYS A 198 -9.27 2.52 13.31
C CYS A 198 -8.77 3.94 13.64
N LEU A 199 -9.41 4.94 13.01
CA LEU A 199 -9.25 6.33 13.40
C LEU A 199 -10.43 6.72 14.29
N VAL A 200 -10.13 7.10 15.52
CA VAL A 200 -11.13 7.63 16.48
C VAL A 200 -11.10 9.13 16.41
N THR A 201 -12.25 9.76 16.24
CA THR A 201 -12.38 11.21 16.11
C THR A 201 -13.65 11.69 16.81
N LYS A 202 -13.66 12.95 17.25
CA LYS A 202 -14.76 13.54 17.98
C LYS A 202 -15.55 14.50 17.11
N ALA A 203 -16.88 14.43 17.16
CA ALA A 203 -17.75 15.42 16.57
C ALA A 203 -17.65 16.74 17.34
N ILE A 204 -17.23 17.80 16.66
CA ILE A 204 -17.00 19.12 17.28
C ILE A 204 -17.88 20.23 16.73
N HIS A 205 -18.43 20.05 15.53
CA HIS A 205 -19.34 21.01 14.90
C HIS A 205 -20.40 20.29 14.05
N GLU A 206 -21.59 20.88 14.00
CA GLU A 206 -22.60 20.57 13.01
C GLU A 206 -22.90 21.82 12.17
N LYS A 207 -23.24 21.58 10.90
CA LYS A 207 -23.59 22.66 9.99
C LYS A 207 -24.76 22.23 9.12
N HIS A 208 -25.80 23.05 9.12
CA HIS A 208 -27.06 22.83 8.41
C HIS A 208 -27.19 23.87 7.30
N ILE A 209 -26.94 23.45 6.05
CA ILE A 209 -27.10 24.32 4.87
C ILE A 209 -27.85 23.54 3.77
N TYR A 210 -27.26 23.33 2.60
CA TYR A 210 -27.83 22.48 1.55
C TYR A 210 -27.71 20.99 1.86
N LYS A 211 -26.84 20.65 2.79
CA LYS A 211 -26.60 19.32 3.34
C LYS A 211 -26.37 19.42 4.85
N GLU A 212 -26.45 18.29 5.50
CA GLU A 212 -26.10 18.14 6.92
C GLU A 212 -24.63 17.72 7.03
N TYR A 213 -23.84 18.51 7.74
CA TYR A 213 -22.41 18.25 7.95
C TYR A 213 -22.12 18.00 9.41
N ILE A 214 -21.27 16.99 9.65
CA ILE A 214 -20.64 16.76 10.95
C ILE A 214 -19.15 17.05 10.80
N GLY A 215 -18.68 18.12 11.43
CA GLY A 215 -17.28 18.47 11.52
C GLY A 215 -16.62 17.73 12.67
N VAL A 216 -15.49 17.07 12.37
CA VAL A 216 -14.72 16.30 13.35
C VAL A 216 -13.34 16.92 13.59
N ASP A 217 -12.69 16.55 14.71
CA ASP A 217 -11.35 17.03 15.05
C ASP A 217 -10.23 16.36 14.22
N ALA A 218 -10.50 15.25 13.54
CA ALA A 218 -9.61 14.69 12.55
C ALA A 218 -9.79 15.39 11.18
N CYS A 219 -8.86 15.15 10.26
CA CYS A 219 -8.91 15.65 8.88
C CYS A 219 -8.17 14.69 7.93
N ALA A 220 -8.15 15.00 6.64
CA ALA A 220 -7.46 14.19 5.64
C ALA A 220 -5.96 13.99 5.94
N ALA A 221 -5.33 14.85 6.73
CA ALA A 221 -3.96 14.65 7.21
C ALA A 221 -3.81 13.40 8.10
N ASN A 222 -4.89 12.95 8.77
CA ASN A 222 -4.92 11.74 9.58
C ASN A 222 -5.28 10.50 8.74
N LEU A 223 -6.17 10.66 7.73
CA LEU A 223 -6.61 9.60 6.83
C LEU A 223 -6.94 10.20 5.46
N MET A 224 -5.96 10.19 4.56
CA MET A 224 -6.09 10.87 3.26
C MET A 224 -6.86 10.07 2.20
N ARG A 225 -7.03 8.75 2.38
CA ARG A 225 -7.63 7.89 1.36
C ARG A 225 -9.02 8.31 0.88
N PRO A 226 -9.97 8.71 1.75
CA PRO A 226 -11.26 9.23 1.27
C PRO A 226 -11.11 10.47 0.39
N ALA A 227 -10.22 11.39 0.76
CA ALA A 227 -10.01 12.64 0.02
C ALA A 227 -9.36 12.43 -1.35
N ILE A 228 -8.37 11.53 -1.48
CA ILE A 228 -7.61 11.31 -2.72
C ILE A 228 -8.32 10.32 -3.66
N TYR A 229 -8.83 9.23 -3.11
CA TYR A 229 -9.36 8.12 -3.91
C TYR A 229 -10.88 7.99 -3.86
N GLY A 230 -11.59 8.82 -3.08
CA GLY A 230 -13.00 8.60 -2.78
C GLY A 230 -13.25 7.28 -2.03
N SER A 231 -12.23 6.76 -1.33
CA SER A 231 -12.30 5.45 -0.68
C SER A 231 -13.33 5.44 0.44
N TYR A 232 -14.17 4.42 0.44
CA TYR A 232 -15.08 4.17 1.53
C TYR A 232 -14.33 3.63 2.75
N HIS A 233 -14.70 4.14 3.93
CA HIS A 233 -14.44 3.54 5.23
C HIS A 233 -15.75 3.45 6.00
N HIS A 234 -15.98 2.34 6.69
CA HIS A 234 -17.16 2.22 7.56
C HIS A 234 -16.98 3.14 8.76
N ILE A 235 -18.07 3.79 9.17
CA ILE A 235 -18.09 4.70 10.32
C ILE A 235 -19.17 4.21 11.29
N THR A 236 -18.81 4.05 12.55
CA THR A 236 -19.74 3.84 13.64
C THR A 236 -19.68 4.99 14.64
N VAL A 237 -20.77 5.23 15.35
CA VAL A 237 -20.83 6.22 16.43
C VAL A 237 -20.80 5.44 17.74
N LEU A 238 -19.77 5.71 18.54
CA LEU A 238 -19.52 4.96 19.79
C LEU A 238 -20.70 5.10 20.76
N GLY A 239 -21.22 3.97 21.20
CA GLY A 239 -22.39 3.89 22.09
C GLY A 239 -23.74 4.07 21.39
N LYS A 240 -23.76 4.15 20.04
CA LYS A 240 -24.97 4.24 19.22
C LYS A 240 -24.99 3.18 18.11
N GLU A 241 -24.26 2.07 18.29
CA GLU A 241 -24.09 1.03 17.28
C GLU A 241 -25.42 0.38 16.84
N ASP A 242 -26.37 0.26 17.78
CA ASP A 242 -27.68 -0.31 17.53
C ASP A 242 -28.77 0.74 17.22
N ALA A 243 -28.42 2.01 17.16
CA ALA A 243 -29.36 3.08 16.84
C ALA A 243 -29.69 3.10 15.32
N PRO A 244 -30.91 3.55 14.94
CA PRO A 244 -31.27 3.62 13.53
C PRO A 244 -30.38 4.61 12.76
N CYS A 245 -29.88 4.20 11.60
CA CYS A 245 -29.11 5.03 10.69
C CYS A 245 -30.06 5.81 9.76
N ASP A 246 -30.80 6.75 10.33
CA ASP A 246 -31.87 7.51 9.67
C ASP A 246 -31.50 8.97 9.34
N HIS A 247 -30.27 9.37 9.63
CA HIS A 247 -29.72 10.67 9.30
C HIS A 247 -28.69 10.57 8.17
N THR A 248 -28.71 11.53 7.26
CA THR A 248 -27.76 11.60 6.15
C THR A 248 -26.76 12.73 6.39
N TYR A 249 -25.48 12.36 6.53
CA TYR A 249 -24.41 13.32 6.81
C TYR A 249 -23.27 13.25 5.80
N ASP A 250 -22.64 14.42 5.54
CA ASP A 250 -21.25 14.50 5.13
C ASP A 250 -20.40 14.62 6.43
N VAL A 251 -19.46 13.71 6.67
CA VAL A 251 -18.50 13.77 7.79
C VAL A 251 -17.23 14.42 7.27
N VAL A 252 -16.86 15.58 7.84
CA VAL A 252 -15.85 16.48 7.26
C VAL A 252 -14.77 16.85 8.28
N GLY A 253 -13.54 17.01 7.77
CA GLY A 253 -12.42 17.54 8.54
C GLY A 253 -12.36 19.07 8.50
N SER A 254 -11.23 19.61 8.91
CA SER A 254 -11.01 21.04 9.15
C SER A 254 -9.98 21.68 8.19
N LEU A 255 -9.57 20.98 7.13
CA LEU A 255 -8.70 21.57 6.12
C LEU A 255 -9.48 22.51 5.20
N CYS A 256 -8.78 23.42 4.53
CA CYS A 256 -9.40 24.31 3.53
C CYS A 256 -9.79 23.59 2.22
N GLU A 257 -9.46 22.32 2.09
CA GLU A 257 -9.77 21.49 0.93
C GLU A 257 -11.19 20.95 0.97
N ASN A 258 -11.98 21.17 -0.08
CA ASN A 258 -13.35 20.66 -0.15
C ASN A 258 -13.43 19.11 -0.19
N CYS A 259 -12.35 18.45 -0.56
CA CYS A 259 -12.24 16.98 -0.52
C CYS A 259 -11.93 16.41 0.87
N ASP A 260 -11.73 17.25 1.89
CA ASP A 260 -11.48 16.81 3.28
C ASP A 260 -12.77 16.27 3.91
N LYS A 261 -13.20 15.12 3.40
CA LYS A 261 -14.43 14.42 3.78
C LYS A 261 -14.14 12.94 3.99
N PHE A 262 -14.50 12.44 5.16
CA PHE A 262 -14.43 11.01 5.48
C PHE A 262 -15.63 10.23 4.95
N ALA A 263 -16.77 10.90 4.79
CA ALA A 263 -17.98 10.34 4.22
C ALA A 263 -18.82 11.43 3.52
N ILE A 264 -19.54 11.03 2.48
CA ILE A 264 -20.45 11.87 1.72
C ILE A 264 -21.80 11.14 1.66
N ASP A 265 -22.89 11.86 1.96
CA ASP A 265 -24.26 11.34 1.95
C ASP A 265 -24.39 10.00 2.72
N ARG A 266 -23.73 9.90 3.87
CA ARG A 266 -23.67 8.68 4.66
C ARG A 266 -24.87 8.58 5.60
N GLN A 267 -25.58 7.44 5.55
CA GLN A 267 -26.58 7.09 6.54
C GLN A 267 -25.89 6.68 7.84
N LEU A 268 -26.15 7.44 8.91
CA LEU A 268 -25.59 7.23 10.24
C LEU A 268 -26.67 7.44 11.32
N PRO A 269 -26.48 6.95 12.53
CA PRO A 269 -27.29 7.37 13.67
C PRO A 269 -27.18 8.88 13.87
N LYS A 270 -28.16 9.46 14.57
CA LYS A 270 -28.07 10.86 15.01
C LYS A 270 -26.78 11.09 15.77
N ILE A 271 -25.97 12.04 15.29
CA ILE A 271 -24.70 12.43 15.91
C ILE A 271 -24.97 13.70 16.71
N ASP A 272 -24.59 13.66 17.99
CA ASP A 272 -24.61 14.84 18.87
C ASP A 272 -23.17 15.37 19.05
N MET A 273 -23.03 16.65 19.32
CA MET A 273 -21.72 17.24 19.54
C MET A 273 -21.06 16.64 20.79
N GLY A 274 -19.84 16.16 20.58
CA GLY A 274 -19.10 15.44 21.60
C GLY A 274 -19.09 13.92 21.41
N ASP A 275 -19.91 13.37 20.53
CA ASP A 275 -19.88 11.95 20.16
C ASP A 275 -18.51 11.58 19.57
N TYR A 276 -18.10 10.35 19.78
CA TYR A 276 -16.93 9.78 19.14
C TYR A 276 -17.34 8.92 17.94
N LEU A 277 -16.71 9.19 16.81
CA LEU A 277 -16.83 8.41 15.60
C LEU A 277 -15.62 7.49 15.48
N VAL A 278 -15.87 6.24 15.12
CA VAL A 278 -14.83 5.26 14.79
C VAL A 278 -14.85 5.01 13.30
N ILE A 279 -13.77 5.38 12.62
CA ILE A 279 -13.56 5.14 11.19
C ILE A 279 -12.72 3.88 11.07
N HIS A 280 -13.33 2.81 10.55
CA HIS A 280 -12.77 1.46 10.54
C HIS A 280 -11.76 1.24 9.42
N ASP A 281 -11.00 0.14 9.51
CA ASP A 281 -10.10 -0.41 8.50
C ASP A 281 -8.98 0.57 8.09
N THR A 282 -8.43 1.32 9.04
CA THR A 282 -7.38 2.32 8.81
C THR A 282 -5.97 1.85 9.17
N GLY A 283 -5.79 0.57 9.53
CA GLY A 283 -4.50 0.02 9.96
C GLY A 283 -3.44 -0.08 8.86
N ALA A 284 -3.84 0.08 7.59
CA ALA A 284 -2.92 0.24 6.47
C ALA A 284 -3.29 1.47 5.65
N HIS A 285 -2.29 2.18 5.14
CA HIS A 285 -2.47 3.42 4.36
C HIS A 285 -3.25 4.52 5.14
N GLY A 286 -3.23 4.46 6.46
CA GLY A 286 -3.74 5.45 7.37
C GLY A 286 -2.62 6.38 7.81
N PHE A 287 -2.10 6.21 9.03
CA PHE A 287 -1.04 7.05 9.60
C PHE A 287 0.20 7.19 8.69
N SER A 288 0.63 6.10 8.03
CA SER A 288 1.80 6.10 7.14
C SER A 288 1.68 7.03 5.93
N MET A 289 0.46 7.34 5.48
CA MET A 289 0.19 8.32 4.42
C MET A 289 -0.10 9.72 4.97
N GLY A 290 -0.05 9.92 6.26
CA GLY A 290 -0.31 11.20 6.90
C GLY A 290 0.71 12.27 6.53
N TYR A 291 0.28 13.52 6.60
CA TYR A 291 1.07 14.70 6.24
C TYR A 291 0.69 15.88 7.15
N ASN A 292 1.44 16.97 7.06
CA ASN A 292 1.14 18.22 7.75
C ASN A 292 0.68 19.26 6.71
N TYR A 293 -0.59 19.56 6.68
CA TYR A 293 -1.18 20.58 5.84
C TYR A 293 -2.06 21.50 6.68
N ASN A 294 -2.13 22.80 6.34
CA ASN A 294 -2.75 23.85 7.16
C ASN A 294 -2.24 23.88 8.62
N GLY A 295 -0.98 23.49 8.86
CA GLY A 295 -0.42 23.43 10.20
C GLY A 295 -1.01 22.35 11.11
N ARG A 296 -1.72 21.36 10.56
CA ARG A 296 -2.27 20.24 11.34
C ARG A 296 -1.14 19.30 11.76
N LEU A 297 -1.12 19.00 13.04
CA LEU A 297 -0.18 18.06 13.65
C LEU A 297 -0.73 16.65 13.55
N ARG A 298 0.16 15.67 13.49
CA ARG A 298 -0.23 14.25 13.39
C ARG A 298 -0.70 13.74 14.76
N SER A 299 -1.72 12.87 14.73
CA SER A 299 -2.31 12.27 15.91
C SER A 299 -1.39 11.26 16.60
N ALA A 300 -1.71 10.91 17.85
CA ALA A 300 -1.10 9.78 18.55
C ALA A 300 -1.53 8.44 17.93
N GLU A 301 -0.75 7.38 18.17
CA GLU A 301 -1.13 5.98 17.91
C GLU A 301 -1.16 5.21 19.24
N ILE A 302 -2.25 4.50 19.44
CA ILE A 302 -2.51 3.69 20.64
C ILE A 302 -2.69 2.24 20.21
N LEU A 303 -1.93 1.34 20.81
CA LEU A 303 -2.11 -0.09 20.67
C LEU A 303 -3.13 -0.57 21.72
N LEU A 304 -4.20 -1.19 21.26
CA LEU A 304 -5.13 -1.92 22.13
C LEU A 304 -4.65 -3.37 22.21
N GLU A 305 -4.17 -3.77 23.37
CA GLU A 305 -3.71 -5.12 23.64
C GLU A 305 -4.90 -6.10 23.75
N SER A 306 -4.64 -7.38 23.55
CA SER A 306 -5.68 -8.42 23.63
C SER A 306 -6.34 -8.55 25.02
N ASN A 307 -5.66 -8.05 26.06
CA ASN A 307 -6.20 -7.99 27.43
C ASN A 307 -7.07 -6.73 27.69
N GLY A 308 -7.27 -5.88 26.67
CA GLY A 308 -8.03 -4.63 26.76
C GLY A 308 -7.19 -3.44 27.25
N GLU A 309 -5.89 -3.60 27.52
CA GLU A 309 -5.03 -2.51 27.92
C GLU A 309 -4.68 -1.60 26.72
N ALA A 310 -4.81 -0.29 26.90
CA ALA A 310 -4.43 0.72 25.91
C ALA A 310 -3.01 1.23 26.16
N LYS A 311 -2.14 1.11 25.16
CA LYS A 311 -0.72 1.48 25.25
C LYS A 311 -0.36 2.53 24.21
N LEU A 312 0.14 3.68 24.68
CA LEU A 312 0.65 4.70 23.78
C LEU A 312 1.93 4.20 23.12
N ILE A 313 1.88 3.97 21.79
CA ILE A 313 3.03 3.51 21.00
C ILE A 313 3.67 4.63 20.17
N ARG A 314 2.92 5.71 19.94
CA ARG A 314 3.41 6.95 19.34
C ARG A 314 2.66 8.12 19.96
N ARG A 315 3.36 9.12 20.50
CA ARG A 315 2.72 10.37 20.95
C ARG A 315 2.24 11.20 19.76
N ALA A 316 1.31 12.09 19.99
CA ALA A 316 0.96 13.12 19.02
C ALA A 316 2.16 14.06 18.77
N GLU A 317 2.19 14.67 17.58
CA GLU A 317 3.12 15.75 17.28
C GLU A 317 2.79 16.99 18.10
N THR A 318 3.83 17.74 18.41
CA THR A 318 3.78 19.08 19.02
C THR A 318 4.22 20.13 18.01
N PRO A 319 4.00 21.43 18.24
CA PRO A 319 4.58 22.47 17.40
C PRO A 319 6.11 22.37 17.29
N ALA A 320 6.80 21.92 18.33
CA ALA A 320 8.24 21.70 18.29
C ALA A 320 8.65 20.65 17.24
N ASP A 321 7.87 19.57 17.08
CA ASP A 321 8.11 18.56 16.03
C ASP A 321 7.91 19.15 14.63
N TYR A 322 6.87 19.98 14.46
CA TYR A 322 6.56 20.61 13.19
C TYR A 322 7.64 21.57 12.73
N PHE A 323 8.26 22.31 13.67
CA PHE A 323 9.31 23.27 13.40
C PHE A 323 10.73 22.73 13.61
N ALA A 324 10.90 21.45 13.90
CA ALA A 324 12.18 20.83 14.26
C ALA A 324 13.30 20.97 13.22
N THR A 325 12.96 21.25 11.95
CA THR A 325 13.92 21.42 10.86
C THR A 325 14.27 22.88 10.55
N PHE A 326 13.75 23.83 11.31
CA PHE A 326 14.01 25.25 11.11
C PHE A 326 15.14 25.72 12.04
N ASP A 327 16.28 26.07 11.50
CA ASP A 327 17.43 26.57 12.27
C ASP A 327 17.28 28.04 12.74
N CYS A 328 16.28 28.76 12.21
CA CYS A 328 16.08 30.19 12.50
C CYS A 328 15.23 30.47 13.74
N PHE A 329 14.83 29.47 14.51
CA PHE A 329 13.96 29.61 15.70
C PHE A 329 14.65 29.34 17.03
N ASP A 330 15.99 29.31 17.08
CA ASP A 330 16.73 29.10 18.32
C ASP A 330 16.38 30.11 19.41
N ASP A 331 15.92 31.32 19.03
CA ASP A 331 15.49 32.39 19.94
C ASP A 331 13.98 32.36 20.25
N ILE A 332 13.19 31.50 19.62
CA ILE A 332 11.75 31.44 19.83
C ILE A 332 11.43 30.31 20.81
N LYS A 333 11.11 30.67 22.04
CA LYS A 333 10.55 29.71 23.01
C LYS A 333 9.13 29.36 22.58
N ILE A 334 8.95 28.19 21.96
CA ILE A 334 7.63 27.58 21.76
C ILE A 334 7.19 27.06 23.11
N THR A 335 6.25 27.77 23.76
CA THR A 335 5.62 27.28 24.99
C THR A 335 4.68 26.14 24.66
N GLU A 336 4.77 25.06 25.43
CA GLU A 336 3.90 23.89 25.37
C GLU A 336 2.42 24.24 25.59
#